data_45ff13f73b07c566438681dfee8dcc71
#
_entry.id   45ff13f73b07c566438681dfee8dcc71
#
_cell.length_a   1.000
_cell.length_b   1.000
_cell.length_c   1.000
_cell.angle_alpha   90.00
_cell.angle_beta   90.00
_cell.angle_gamma   90.00
#
_symmetry.space_group_name_H-M   'P 1'
#
loop_
_entity.id
_entity.type
_entity.pdbx_description
1 polymer ?
#
loop_
_entity_poly.entity_id
_entity_poly.type
_entity_poly.pdbx_seq_one_letter_code
_entity_poly.pdbx_strand_id
1 'polypeptide(L)'
;MTEVDTTMEIIDSHTHWGPSVTMATEVTTEELLRQAEQSRVSRIVIFPFPSMALADEGINQRLLNEAEKTEKFIPYYYVPETMKPIPNGKGFYGGKWHWMRGIQDSSSNYHALEDPKLEDFIESSEEINLPIVFEEELAFTEAFVRKTKNLKLIIPHLGMLGGNPTDFLSTFKAKENVYFDTALASSGMVMKFIEKIGYERILFGSDIPFGTVKSELEKVVSLPVGDDKKEWILSKNLKKLIRLK
;
A
#
# COMPACT_ATOMS: atom_id res chain seq x y z
N MET A 1 -28.33 -3.03 -5.40
CA MET A 1 -27.27 -2.12 -4.89
C MET A 1 -27.37 -2.19 -3.38
N THR A 2 -26.45 -2.88 -2.72
CA THR A 2 -26.31 -2.82 -1.26
C THR A 2 -25.83 -1.42 -0.91
N GLU A 3 -26.68 -0.61 -0.26
CA GLU A 3 -26.24 0.68 0.27
C GLU A 3 -25.11 0.43 1.27
N VAL A 4 -23.99 1.09 1.04
CA VAL A 4 -22.92 1.18 2.05
C VAL A 4 -23.54 1.85 3.27
N ASP A 5 -23.48 1.22 4.43
CA ASP A 5 -23.88 1.88 5.68
C ASP A 5 -23.17 3.23 5.77
N THR A 6 -23.95 4.30 5.78
CA THR A 6 -23.45 5.69 5.68
C THR A 6 -22.60 6.11 6.87
N THR A 7 -22.43 5.24 7.85
CA THR A 7 -21.68 5.52 9.10
C THR A 7 -20.25 5.01 9.10
N MET A 8 -19.86 4.09 8.18
CA MET A 8 -18.50 3.53 8.16
C MET A 8 -17.49 4.53 7.62
N GLU A 9 -16.38 4.72 8.34
CA GLU A 9 -15.22 5.44 7.82
C GLU A 9 -14.51 4.56 6.77
N ILE A 10 -14.13 5.15 5.64
CA ILE A 10 -13.43 4.44 4.56
C ILE A 10 -12.11 5.16 4.30
N ILE A 11 -11.00 4.41 4.35
CA ILE A 11 -9.67 4.90 4.04
C ILE A 11 -9.06 4.01 2.95
N ASP A 12 -8.69 4.60 1.82
CA ASP A 12 -8.01 3.92 0.74
C ASP A 12 -6.52 3.81 1.05
N SER A 13 -6.01 2.60 1.15
CA SER A 13 -4.61 2.35 1.54
C SER A 13 -3.63 2.32 0.37
N HIS A 14 -4.11 2.44 -0.88
CA HIS A 14 -3.28 2.25 -2.05
C HIS A 14 -3.73 3.10 -3.23
N THR A 15 -3.07 4.23 -3.45
CA THR A 15 -3.26 5.04 -4.66
C THR A 15 -1.95 5.68 -5.12
N HIS A 16 -1.80 5.81 -6.42
CA HIS A 16 -0.70 6.59 -7.00
C HIS A 16 -1.09 8.05 -7.15
N TRP A 17 -0.09 8.94 -7.03
CA TRP A 17 -0.24 10.37 -7.24
C TRP A 17 0.85 10.91 -8.15
N GLY A 18 0.50 11.91 -8.96
CA GLY A 18 1.40 12.62 -9.85
C GLY A 18 1.63 11.95 -11.19
N PRO A 19 2.66 12.38 -11.94
CA PRO A 19 2.94 11.86 -13.26
C PRO A 19 3.60 10.47 -13.24
N SER A 20 3.30 9.66 -14.27
CA SER A 20 4.02 8.44 -14.61
C SER A 20 4.66 8.60 -16.00
N VAL A 21 5.99 8.63 -16.03
CA VAL A 21 6.73 8.75 -17.28
C VAL A 21 6.56 7.53 -18.17
N THR A 22 6.61 6.34 -17.57
CA THR A 22 6.52 5.07 -18.31
C THR A 22 5.14 4.80 -18.90
N MET A 23 4.08 5.30 -18.28
CA MET A 23 2.70 5.12 -18.74
C MET A 23 2.17 6.34 -19.49
N ALA A 24 2.95 7.41 -19.61
CA ALA A 24 2.52 8.68 -20.20
C ALA A 24 1.17 9.16 -19.65
N THR A 25 0.97 9.06 -18.34
CA THR A 25 -0.26 9.44 -17.63
C THR A 25 0.08 10.23 -16.36
N GLU A 26 -0.94 10.87 -15.80
CA GLU A 26 -0.84 11.59 -14.53
C GLU A 26 -2.11 11.32 -13.71
N VAL A 27 -1.94 11.10 -12.41
CA VAL A 27 -3.04 11.07 -11.46
C VAL A 27 -2.99 12.35 -10.63
N THR A 28 -3.92 13.27 -10.92
CA THR A 28 -3.94 14.58 -10.27
C THR A 28 -4.62 14.52 -8.89
N THR A 29 -4.35 15.52 -8.08
CA THR A 29 -5.03 15.75 -6.81
C THR A 29 -6.54 15.85 -6.99
N GLU A 30 -7.00 16.58 -7.99
CA GLU A 30 -8.41 16.78 -8.29
C GLU A 30 -9.10 15.46 -8.63
N GLU A 31 -8.44 14.59 -9.40
CA GLU A 31 -8.98 13.27 -9.76
C GLU A 31 -9.13 12.38 -8.52
N LEU A 32 -8.11 12.32 -7.66
CA LEU A 32 -8.17 11.55 -6.41
C LEU A 32 -9.28 12.06 -5.50
N LEU A 33 -9.37 13.37 -5.29
CA LEU A 33 -10.41 13.97 -4.46
C LEU A 33 -11.81 13.76 -5.03
N ARG A 34 -11.97 13.84 -6.35
CA ARG A 34 -13.24 13.57 -7.04
C ARG A 34 -13.69 12.11 -6.83
N GLN A 35 -12.80 11.13 -7.02
CA GLN A 35 -13.14 9.72 -6.82
C GLN A 35 -13.44 9.42 -5.35
N ALA A 36 -12.69 10.00 -4.42
CA ALA A 36 -12.94 9.88 -2.99
C ALA A 36 -14.32 10.42 -2.60
N GLU A 37 -14.68 11.60 -3.09
CA GLU A 37 -15.97 12.23 -2.80
C GLU A 37 -17.12 11.40 -3.36
N GLN A 38 -17.03 10.97 -4.61
CA GLN A 38 -18.05 10.12 -5.26
C GLN A 38 -18.27 8.79 -4.55
N SER A 39 -17.25 8.26 -3.89
CA SER A 39 -17.28 6.98 -3.19
C SER A 39 -17.34 7.14 -1.66
N ARG A 40 -17.46 8.37 -1.15
CA ARG A 40 -17.47 8.69 0.29
C ARG A 40 -16.23 8.20 1.05
N VAL A 41 -15.09 8.11 0.37
CA VAL A 41 -13.81 7.82 1.01
C VAL A 41 -13.36 9.05 1.79
N SER A 42 -13.06 8.86 3.07
CA SER A 42 -12.68 9.93 3.98
C SER A 42 -11.23 10.35 3.82
N ARG A 43 -10.33 9.39 3.64
CA ARG A 43 -8.88 9.61 3.48
C ARG A 43 -8.28 8.65 2.47
N ILE A 44 -7.14 9.05 1.88
CA ILE A 44 -6.45 8.32 0.83
C ILE A 44 -4.95 8.30 1.12
N VAL A 45 -4.35 7.11 1.14
CA VAL A 45 -2.89 6.98 1.09
C VAL A 45 -2.41 7.31 -0.30
N ILE A 46 -1.46 8.24 -0.41
CA ILE A 46 -0.85 8.63 -1.69
C ILE A 46 0.65 8.37 -1.68
N PHE A 47 1.16 7.90 -2.80
CA PHE A 47 2.60 7.78 -3.09
C PHE A 47 2.86 7.95 -4.59
N PRO A 48 4.06 8.40 -5.00
CA PRO A 48 4.37 8.63 -6.40
C PRO A 48 4.49 7.33 -7.18
N PHE A 49 4.40 7.43 -8.51
CA PHE A 49 4.74 6.30 -9.39
C PHE A 49 6.24 5.99 -9.32
N PRO A 50 6.63 4.70 -9.43
CA PRO A 50 8.04 4.29 -9.42
C PRO A 50 8.89 5.04 -10.43
N SER A 51 8.41 5.19 -11.66
CA SER A 51 9.14 5.87 -12.74
C SER A 51 9.51 7.33 -12.42
N MET A 52 8.66 8.04 -11.68
CA MET A 52 8.96 9.40 -11.23
C MET A 52 9.86 9.40 -10.00
N ALA A 53 9.62 8.51 -9.08
CA ALA A 53 10.39 8.44 -7.85
C ALA A 53 11.86 8.07 -8.09
N LEU A 54 12.13 7.27 -9.11
CA LEU A 54 13.51 6.95 -9.54
C LEU A 54 14.17 8.09 -10.31
N ALA A 55 13.39 8.89 -11.05
CA ALA A 55 13.89 10.00 -11.85
C ALA A 55 14.11 11.29 -11.07
N ASP A 56 13.44 11.47 -9.93
CA ASP A 56 13.39 12.74 -9.20
C ASP A 56 13.40 12.54 -7.67
N GLU A 57 14.53 12.75 -7.05
CA GLU A 57 14.67 12.71 -5.60
C GLU A 57 13.77 13.72 -4.85
N GLY A 58 13.33 14.79 -5.52
CA GLY A 58 12.43 15.80 -4.95
C GLY A 58 10.97 15.38 -4.86
N ILE A 59 10.58 14.24 -5.43
CA ILE A 59 9.17 13.82 -5.51
C ILE A 59 8.52 13.66 -4.13
N ASN A 60 9.24 13.14 -3.15
CA ASN A 60 8.73 12.98 -1.79
C ASN A 60 8.39 14.32 -1.14
N GLN A 61 9.20 15.38 -1.39
CA GLN A 61 8.87 16.71 -0.88
C GLN A 61 7.66 17.31 -1.58
N ARG A 62 7.54 17.10 -2.90
CA ARG A 62 6.33 17.56 -3.63
C ARG A 62 5.08 16.83 -3.13
N LEU A 63 5.17 15.54 -2.88
CA LEU A 63 4.08 14.75 -2.29
C LEU A 63 3.63 15.30 -0.93
N LEU A 64 4.58 15.64 -0.06
CA LEU A 64 4.27 16.27 1.22
C LEU A 64 3.57 17.62 1.05
N ASN A 65 4.12 18.48 0.19
CA ASN A 65 3.53 19.79 -0.08
C ASN A 65 2.11 19.67 -0.65
N GLU A 66 1.83 18.60 -1.39
CA GLU A 66 0.49 18.33 -1.90
C GLU A 66 -0.44 17.82 -0.80
N ALA A 67 0.07 16.94 0.07
CA ALA A 67 -0.70 16.41 1.19
C ALA A 67 -1.07 17.49 2.22
N GLU A 68 -0.25 18.52 2.38
CA GLU A 68 -0.54 19.66 3.27
C GLU A 68 -1.75 20.51 2.82
N LYS A 69 -2.17 20.38 1.56
CA LYS A 69 -3.32 21.16 1.04
C LYS A 69 -4.67 20.58 1.47
N THR A 70 -4.71 19.37 1.98
CA THR A 70 -5.95 18.69 2.36
C THR A 70 -5.72 17.63 3.43
N GLU A 71 -6.64 17.56 4.41
CA GLU A 71 -6.62 16.51 5.44
C GLU A 71 -7.00 15.12 4.91
N LYS A 72 -7.42 15.03 3.64
CA LYS A 72 -7.79 13.74 3.02
C LYS A 72 -6.58 12.90 2.65
N PHE A 73 -5.41 13.49 2.46
CA PHE A 73 -4.23 12.77 2.02
C PHE A 73 -3.37 12.25 3.17
N ILE A 74 -2.91 11.02 3.03
CA ILE A 74 -1.99 10.32 3.93
C ILE A 74 -0.74 10.01 3.10
N PRO A 75 0.31 10.85 3.16
CA PRO A 75 1.48 10.65 2.32
C PRO A 75 2.37 9.51 2.81
N TYR A 76 2.79 8.65 1.88
CA TYR A 76 3.79 7.63 2.09
C TYR A 76 5.08 7.98 1.37
N TYR A 77 6.19 7.83 2.06
CA TYR A 77 7.53 8.09 1.54
C TYR A 77 7.93 7.03 0.51
N TYR A 78 8.24 7.43 -0.72
CA TYR A 78 8.82 6.50 -1.66
C TYR A 78 10.28 6.25 -1.27
N VAL A 79 10.62 5.00 -1.00
CA VAL A 79 11.97 4.58 -0.63
C VAL A 79 12.86 4.64 -1.87
N PRO A 80 13.89 5.52 -1.91
CA PRO A 80 14.79 5.62 -3.05
C PRO A 80 15.75 4.42 -3.11
N GLU A 81 16.35 4.17 -4.27
CA GLU A 81 17.39 3.13 -4.45
C GLU A 81 18.60 3.32 -3.52
N THR A 82 18.80 4.55 -3.04
CA THR A 82 19.83 4.87 -2.04
C THR A 82 19.51 4.37 -0.63
N MET A 83 18.33 3.77 -0.43
CA MET A 83 17.81 3.27 0.85
C MET A 83 17.80 4.31 1.98
N LYS A 84 17.61 5.60 1.64
CA LYS A 84 17.40 6.62 2.67
C LYS A 84 16.19 6.25 3.52
N PRO A 85 16.32 6.19 4.86
CA PRO A 85 15.22 5.88 5.75
C PRO A 85 14.06 6.87 5.62
N ILE A 86 12.85 6.42 6.00
CA ILE A 86 11.68 7.29 6.08
C ILE A 86 11.98 8.40 7.10
N PRO A 87 11.87 9.70 6.73
CA PRO A 87 12.16 10.79 7.63
C PRO A 87 11.22 10.83 8.84
N ASN A 88 11.73 10.57 10.03
CA ASN A 88 10.93 10.57 11.25
C ASN A 88 10.35 11.97 11.57
N GLY A 89 9.06 12.03 11.91
CA GLY A 89 8.37 13.28 12.30
C GLY A 89 8.20 14.30 11.19
N LYS A 90 8.40 13.92 9.91
CA LYS A 90 8.28 14.81 8.75
C LYS A 90 6.97 14.68 8.00
N GLY A 91 5.91 14.14 8.61
CA GLY A 91 4.57 14.09 8.03
C GLY A 91 4.26 12.84 7.21
N PHE A 92 5.20 11.92 7.03
CA PHE A 92 4.92 10.62 6.40
C PHE A 92 4.32 9.65 7.41
N TYR A 93 3.34 8.86 6.94
CA TYR A 93 2.64 7.85 7.71
C TYR A 93 3.05 6.41 7.36
N GLY A 94 3.91 6.24 6.37
CA GLY A 94 4.42 4.96 5.91
C GLY A 94 5.42 5.13 4.77
N GLY A 95 5.85 4.01 4.20
CA GLY A 95 6.74 3.96 3.04
C GLY A 95 6.15 3.18 1.88
N LYS A 96 6.62 3.45 0.68
CA LYS A 96 6.44 2.63 -0.53
C LYS A 96 7.80 2.16 -1.00
N TRP A 97 7.98 0.84 -1.03
CA TRP A 97 9.12 0.16 -1.63
C TRP A 97 8.65 -0.56 -2.89
N HIS A 98 9.15 -0.14 -4.05
CA HIS A 98 8.80 -0.76 -5.32
C HIS A 98 9.94 -0.51 -6.30
N TRP A 99 10.76 -1.52 -6.57
CA TRP A 99 11.96 -1.42 -7.38
C TRP A 99 11.89 -2.21 -8.68
N MET A 100 10.69 -2.40 -9.19
CA MET A 100 10.51 -2.95 -10.53
C MET A 100 11.11 -2.01 -11.58
N ARG A 101 11.82 -2.60 -12.54
CA ARG A 101 12.62 -1.85 -13.53
C ARG A 101 11.80 -1.32 -14.72
N GLY A 102 10.52 -1.09 -14.55
CA GLY A 102 9.65 -0.56 -15.59
C GLY A 102 8.49 -1.50 -15.95
N ILE A 103 7.65 -1.09 -16.90
CA ILE A 103 6.41 -1.80 -17.27
C ILE A 103 6.69 -3.21 -17.82
N GLN A 104 7.85 -3.43 -18.45
CA GLN A 104 8.20 -4.70 -19.09
C GLN A 104 9.15 -5.57 -18.26
N ASP A 105 9.69 -5.05 -17.17
CA ASP A 105 10.59 -5.77 -16.28
C ASP A 105 10.02 -5.73 -14.87
N SER A 106 9.38 -6.82 -14.47
CA SER A 106 8.79 -7.02 -13.14
C SER A 106 9.75 -7.71 -12.17
N SER A 107 11.03 -7.82 -12.52
CA SER A 107 12.01 -8.46 -11.66
C SER A 107 12.48 -7.51 -10.56
N SER A 108 12.59 -8.06 -9.34
CA SER A 108 13.14 -7.35 -8.19
C SER A 108 14.64 -7.14 -8.33
N ASN A 109 15.15 -6.04 -7.76
CA ASN A 109 16.58 -5.77 -7.74
C ASN A 109 17.27 -6.53 -6.59
N TYR A 110 17.67 -7.78 -6.82
CA TYR A 110 18.28 -8.65 -5.81
C TYR A 110 19.60 -8.10 -5.21
N HIS A 111 20.31 -7.20 -5.90
CA HIS A 111 21.50 -6.55 -5.32
C HIS A 111 21.16 -5.71 -4.07
N ALA A 112 19.92 -5.25 -3.95
CA ALA A 112 19.46 -4.56 -2.77
C ALA A 112 19.55 -5.41 -1.48
N LEU A 113 19.39 -6.73 -1.60
CA LEU A 113 19.49 -7.65 -0.46
C LEU A 113 20.91 -7.81 0.08
N GLU A 114 21.90 -7.47 -0.73
CA GLU A 114 23.33 -7.56 -0.42
C GLU A 114 23.95 -6.18 -0.07
N ASP A 115 23.19 -5.09 -0.30
CA ASP A 115 23.65 -3.74 0.02
C ASP A 115 23.77 -3.56 1.55
N PRO A 116 24.95 -3.13 2.07
CA PRO A 116 25.12 -2.91 3.51
C PRO A 116 24.16 -1.88 4.10
N LYS A 117 23.64 -0.95 3.30
CA LYS A 117 22.64 0.03 3.75
C LYS A 117 21.28 -0.57 4.07
N LEU A 118 21.01 -1.80 3.62
CA LEU A 118 19.73 -2.45 3.87
C LEU A 118 19.50 -2.67 5.37
N GLU A 119 20.53 -3.04 6.11
CA GLU A 119 20.43 -3.27 7.55
C GLU A 119 20.05 -1.98 8.27
N ASP A 120 20.75 -0.88 7.99
CA ASP A 120 20.45 0.45 8.55
C ASP A 120 19.03 0.91 8.19
N PHE A 121 18.59 0.65 6.95
CA PHE A 121 17.23 0.97 6.51
C PHE A 121 16.17 0.17 7.28
N ILE A 122 16.39 -1.12 7.46
CA ILE A 122 15.44 -1.99 8.21
C ILE A 122 15.39 -1.54 9.67
N GLU A 123 16.53 -1.35 10.34
CA GLU A 123 16.57 -0.93 11.74
C GLU A 123 15.86 0.41 11.94
N SER A 124 16.19 1.42 11.12
CA SER A 124 15.53 2.73 11.18
C SER A 124 14.02 2.63 10.94
N SER A 125 13.58 1.77 10.01
CA SER A 125 12.17 1.58 9.70
C SER A 125 11.41 0.87 10.84
N GLU A 126 12.05 -0.08 11.51
CA GLU A 126 11.51 -0.73 12.70
C GLU A 126 11.39 0.22 13.89
N GLU A 127 12.38 1.09 14.11
CA GLU A 127 12.37 2.10 15.18
C GLU A 127 11.21 3.09 15.04
N ILE A 128 10.99 3.64 13.86
CA ILE A 128 9.87 4.55 13.61
C ILE A 128 8.52 3.83 13.62
N ASN A 129 8.52 2.51 13.43
CA ASN A 129 7.36 1.62 13.50
C ASN A 129 6.20 2.04 12.58
N LEU A 130 6.52 2.53 11.38
CA LEU A 130 5.58 2.81 10.30
C LEU A 130 5.52 1.63 9.31
N PRO A 131 4.39 1.39 8.64
CA PRO A 131 4.29 0.32 7.65
C PRO A 131 4.97 0.73 6.34
N ILE A 132 5.40 -0.29 5.59
CA ILE A 132 5.91 -0.14 4.23
C ILE A 132 5.02 -0.93 3.27
N VAL A 133 4.42 -0.27 2.27
CA VAL A 133 3.84 -0.96 1.12
C VAL A 133 4.99 -1.53 0.30
N PHE A 134 5.08 -2.85 0.26
CA PHE A 134 6.21 -3.59 -0.27
C PHE A 134 5.79 -4.43 -1.47
N GLU A 135 6.22 -4.00 -2.64
CA GLU A 135 5.79 -4.58 -3.92
C GLU A 135 7.00 -5.11 -4.69
N GLU A 136 7.22 -6.41 -4.53
CA GLU A 136 8.35 -7.14 -5.09
C GLU A 136 7.98 -8.60 -5.36
N GLU A 137 8.82 -9.33 -6.08
CA GLU A 137 8.66 -10.77 -6.29
C GLU A 137 8.59 -11.55 -4.97
N LEU A 138 7.87 -12.66 -4.96
CA LEU A 138 7.71 -13.51 -3.77
C LEU A 138 9.06 -13.91 -3.15
N ALA A 139 10.01 -14.39 -3.97
CA ALA A 139 11.31 -14.84 -3.48
C ALA A 139 12.13 -13.67 -2.87
N PHE A 140 12.07 -12.49 -3.48
CA PHE A 140 12.69 -11.29 -2.93
C PHE A 140 12.03 -10.89 -1.61
N THR A 141 10.68 -10.83 -1.59
CA THR A 141 9.92 -10.47 -0.39
C THR A 141 10.22 -11.42 0.76
N GLU A 142 10.31 -12.72 0.50
CA GLU A 142 10.66 -13.71 1.50
C GLU A 142 12.08 -13.53 2.03
N ALA A 143 13.05 -13.26 1.15
CA ALA A 143 14.44 -12.99 1.54
C ALA A 143 14.56 -11.69 2.37
N PHE A 144 13.82 -10.66 2.00
CA PHE A 144 13.75 -9.40 2.75
C PHE A 144 13.13 -9.61 4.14
N VAL A 145 11.98 -10.28 4.23
CA VAL A 145 11.29 -10.55 5.51
C VAL A 145 12.15 -11.38 6.47
N ARG A 146 13.01 -12.26 5.97
CA ARG A 146 13.98 -13.00 6.81
C ARG A 146 14.99 -12.10 7.51
N LYS A 147 15.28 -10.92 6.96
CA LYS A 147 16.21 -9.93 7.54
C LYS A 147 15.52 -9.00 8.56
N THR A 148 14.18 -8.96 8.58
CA THR A 148 13.41 -8.10 9.48
C THR A 148 13.02 -8.82 10.77
N LYS A 149 12.83 -8.06 11.86
CA LYS A 149 12.33 -8.56 13.15
C LYS A 149 10.83 -8.28 13.29
N ASN A 150 10.47 -6.98 13.22
CA ASN A 150 9.12 -6.50 13.48
C ASN A 150 8.60 -5.49 12.43
N LEU A 151 9.32 -5.32 11.32
CA LEU A 151 8.92 -4.39 10.28
C LEU A 151 7.54 -4.76 9.74
N LYS A 152 6.62 -3.80 9.74
CA LYS A 152 5.27 -3.98 9.21
C LYS A 152 5.30 -3.82 7.70
N LEU A 153 4.91 -4.84 6.98
CA LEU A 153 4.81 -4.82 5.53
C LEU A 153 3.36 -4.93 5.08
N ILE A 154 2.99 -4.15 4.08
CA ILE A 154 1.73 -4.26 3.36
C ILE A 154 2.08 -4.76 1.96
N ILE A 155 1.68 -5.99 1.64
CA ILE A 155 1.87 -6.56 0.31
C ILE A 155 0.65 -6.18 -0.54
N PRO A 156 0.81 -5.36 -1.58
CA PRO A 156 -0.31 -4.91 -2.39
C PRO A 156 -0.87 -6.02 -3.28
N HIS A 157 -2.11 -5.87 -3.71
CA HIS A 157 -2.81 -6.76 -4.64
C HIS A 157 -2.80 -8.24 -4.22
N LEU A 158 -2.72 -8.52 -2.92
CA LEU A 158 -2.50 -9.87 -2.38
C LEU A 158 -1.24 -10.56 -2.96
N GLY A 159 -0.29 -9.80 -3.49
CA GLY A 159 0.95 -10.28 -4.09
C GLY A 159 0.89 -10.59 -5.60
N MET A 160 -0.21 -10.22 -6.30
CA MET A 160 -0.40 -10.60 -7.73
C MET A 160 0.72 -10.12 -8.66
N LEU A 161 1.30 -8.95 -8.46
CA LEU A 161 2.36 -8.46 -9.34
C LEU A 161 3.72 -9.13 -9.06
N GLY A 162 3.92 -9.64 -7.84
CA GLY A 162 5.15 -10.33 -7.46
C GLY A 162 5.10 -11.86 -7.62
N GLY A 163 3.94 -12.41 -8.05
CA GLY A 163 3.75 -13.85 -8.22
C GLY A 163 2.30 -14.32 -8.04
N ASN A 164 2.13 -15.56 -7.61
CA ASN A 164 0.81 -16.10 -7.34
C ASN A 164 0.34 -15.71 -5.92
N PRO A 165 -0.84 -15.08 -5.75
CA PRO A 165 -1.38 -14.74 -4.43
C PRO A 165 -1.45 -15.92 -3.45
N THR A 166 -1.74 -17.12 -3.94
CA THR A 166 -1.80 -18.31 -3.08
C THR A 166 -0.44 -18.67 -2.47
N ASP A 167 0.64 -18.40 -3.19
CA ASP A 167 1.99 -18.67 -2.72
C ASP A 167 2.41 -17.61 -1.69
N PHE A 168 2.06 -16.32 -1.91
CA PHE A 168 2.19 -15.27 -0.90
C PHE A 168 1.43 -15.61 0.38
N LEU A 169 0.17 -16.04 0.25
CA LEU A 169 -0.64 -16.46 1.38
C LEU A 169 0.02 -17.59 2.18
N SER A 170 0.49 -18.64 1.50
CA SER A 170 1.10 -19.80 2.16
C SER A 170 2.42 -19.44 2.85
N THR A 171 3.23 -18.57 2.24
CA THR A 171 4.52 -18.12 2.77
C THR A 171 4.35 -17.22 4.01
N PHE A 172 3.40 -16.29 3.94
CA PHE A 172 3.28 -15.25 4.98
C PHE A 172 2.11 -15.44 5.96
N LYS A 173 1.36 -16.56 5.89
CA LYS A 173 0.22 -16.81 6.80
C LYS A 173 0.57 -16.73 8.29
N ALA A 174 1.76 -17.17 8.67
CA ALA A 174 2.24 -17.17 10.07
C ALA A 174 2.98 -15.86 10.47
N LYS A 175 3.12 -14.89 9.57
CA LYS A 175 3.82 -13.62 9.81
C LYS A 175 2.82 -12.54 10.19
N GLU A 176 2.62 -12.29 11.48
CA GLU A 176 1.62 -11.34 11.99
C GLU A 176 1.88 -9.88 11.61
N ASN A 177 3.12 -9.54 11.27
CA ASN A 177 3.54 -8.22 10.80
C ASN A 177 3.41 -8.02 9.28
N VAL A 178 2.89 -9.02 8.54
CA VAL A 178 2.64 -8.92 7.10
C VAL A 178 1.14 -8.79 6.85
N TYR A 179 0.77 -7.70 6.21
CA TYR A 179 -0.59 -7.30 5.83
C TYR A 179 -0.73 -7.36 4.31
N PHE A 180 -1.96 -7.31 3.82
CA PHE A 180 -2.26 -7.35 2.40
C PHE A 180 -3.36 -6.36 2.05
N ASP A 181 -3.30 -5.73 0.87
CA ASP A 181 -4.43 -4.95 0.39
C ASP A 181 -5.26 -5.69 -0.67
N THR A 182 -6.48 -5.22 -0.84
CA THR A 182 -7.48 -5.85 -1.71
C THR A 182 -7.44 -5.36 -3.15
N ALA A 183 -6.62 -4.36 -3.46
CA ALA A 183 -6.63 -3.71 -4.78
C ALA A 183 -6.53 -4.74 -5.91
N LEU A 184 -7.33 -4.56 -6.95
CA LEU A 184 -7.36 -5.38 -8.16
C LEU A 184 -7.63 -6.89 -7.96
N ALA A 185 -7.64 -7.39 -6.74
CA ALA A 185 -7.86 -8.80 -6.46
C ALA A 185 -9.34 -9.20 -6.61
N SER A 186 -9.62 -10.43 -7.01
CA SER A 186 -10.98 -10.93 -7.05
C SER A 186 -11.58 -11.13 -5.65
N SER A 187 -12.91 -10.97 -5.51
CA SER A 187 -13.63 -11.22 -4.24
C SER A 187 -13.34 -12.60 -3.65
N GLY A 188 -13.24 -13.63 -4.50
CA GLY A 188 -12.93 -14.98 -4.07
C GLY A 188 -11.51 -15.11 -3.48
N MET A 189 -10.53 -14.40 -4.05
CA MET A 189 -9.17 -14.38 -3.50
C MET A 189 -9.12 -13.60 -2.18
N VAL A 190 -9.80 -12.46 -2.08
CA VAL A 190 -9.90 -11.71 -0.81
C VAL A 190 -10.52 -12.58 0.28
N MET A 191 -11.62 -13.28 -0.02
CA MET A 191 -12.25 -14.21 0.93
C MET A 191 -11.31 -15.31 1.38
N LYS A 192 -10.53 -15.91 0.46
CA LYS A 192 -9.53 -16.94 0.80
C LYS A 192 -8.48 -16.41 1.79
N PHE A 193 -8.04 -15.16 1.63
CA PHE A 193 -7.11 -14.53 2.57
C PHE A 193 -7.77 -14.29 3.93
N ILE A 194 -8.98 -13.73 3.96
CA ILE A 194 -9.74 -13.51 5.21
C ILE A 194 -9.90 -14.82 5.99
N GLU A 195 -10.24 -15.92 5.32
CA GLU A 195 -10.41 -17.23 5.95
C GLU A 195 -9.11 -17.82 6.52
N LYS A 196 -7.97 -17.52 5.94
CA LYS A 196 -6.68 -18.12 6.30
C LYS A 196 -5.85 -17.30 7.26
N ILE A 197 -5.96 -15.97 7.22
CA ILE A 197 -5.10 -15.07 8.01
C ILE A 197 -5.89 -14.05 8.84
N GLY A 198 -7.23 -14.06 8.76
CA GLY A 198 -8.07 -13.09 9.45
C GLY A 198 -8.25 -11.78 8.67
N TYR A 199 -9.34 -11.09 8.95
CA TYR A 199 -9.65 -9.78 8.37
C TYR A 199 -8.76 -8.66 8.94
N GLU A 200 -8.16 -8.88 10.10
CA GLU A 200 -7.31 -7.91 10.81
C GLU A 200 -5.99 -7.61 10.08
N ARG A 201 -5.67 -8.39 9.06
CA ARG A 201 -4.49 -8.20 8.22
C ARG A 201 -4.81 -7.82 6.78
N ILE A 202 -6.07 -7.49 6.48
CA ILE A 202 -6.53 -7.10 5.15
C ILE A 202 -6.88 -5.61 5.17
N LEU A 203 -6.41 -4.88 4.16
CA LEU A 203 -6.64 -3.45 3.97
C LEU A 203 -7.41 -3.21 2.68
N PHE A 204 -8.29 -2.21 2.69
CA PHE A 204 -8.91 -1.73 1.46
C PHE A 204 -7.92 -0.88 0.67
N GLY A 205 -7.73 -1.16 -0.62
CA GLY A 205 -6.97 -0.38 -1.56
C GLY A 205 -7.65 -0.35 -2.92
N SER A 206 -7.52 0.75 -3.67
CA SER A 206 -8.09 0.90 -5.01
C SER A 206 -7.08 0.79 -6.14
N ASP A 207 -5.83 1.13 -5.87
CA ASP A 207 -4.75 1.19 -6.86
C ASP A 207 -5.04 2.08 -8.08
N ILE A 208 -5.59 3.27 -7.84
CA ILE A 208 -5.72 4.28 -8.91
C ILE A 208 -4.35 4.54 -9.54
N PRO A 209 -4.22 4.52 -10.89
CA PRO A 209 -5.26 4.52 -11.91
C PRO A 209 -5.62 3.15 -12.47
N PHE A 210 -5.06 2.07 -11.96
CA PHE A 210 -5.28 0.71 -12.46
C PHE A 210 -6.65 0.16 -12.05
N GLY A 211 -7.14 0.56 -10.89
CA GLY A 211 -8.51 0.35 -10.43
C GLY A 211 -9.27 1.67 -10.28
N THR A 212 -10.51 1.60 -9.79
CA THR A 212 -11.29 2.76 -9.38
C THR A 212 -11.75 2.58 -7.95
N VAL A 213 -11.81 3.67 -7.17
CA VAL A 213 -12.31 3.62 -5.78
C VAL A 213 -13.68 2.96 -5.72
N LYS A 214 -14.56 3.31 -6.65
CA LYS A 214 -15.93 2.79 -6.66
C LYS A 214 -15.99 1.27 -6.83
N SER A 215 -15.32 0.72 -7.84
CA SER A 215 -15.37 -0.73 -8.12
C SER A 215 -14.72 -1.55 -7.01
N GLU A 216 -13.59 -1.05 -6.50
CA GLU A 216 -12.85 -1.74 -5.43
C GLU A 216 -13.62 -1.69 -4.10
N LEU A 217 -14.28 -0.57 -3.80
CA LEU A 217 -15.15 -0.45 -2.63
C LEU A 217 -16.38 -1.36 -2.72
N GLU A 218 -17.09 -1.35 -3.85
CA GLU A 218 -18.25 -2.22 -4.10
C GLU A 218 -17.86 -3.70 -3.90
N LYS A 219 -16.67 -4.10 -4.34
CA LYS A 219 -16.12 -5.44 -4.12
C LYS A 219 -16.05 -5.79 -2.63
N VAL A 220 -15.42 -4.92 -1.81
CA VAL A 220 -15.25 -5.18 -0.37
C VAL A 220 -16.59 -5.16 0.36
N VAL A 221 -17.47 -4.21 0.05
CA VAL A 221 -18.81 -4.13 0.65
C VAL A 221 -19.65 -5.36 0.33
N SER A 222 -19.48 -5.95 -0.85
CA SER A 222 -20.21 -7.14 -1.29
C SER A 222 -19.67 -8.46 -0.71
N LEU A 223 -18.57 -8.45 0.02
CA LEU A 223 -18.03 -9.67 0.63
C LEU A 223 -19.04 -10.28 1.62
N PRO A 224 -19.19 -11.61 1.65
CA PRO A 224 -20.12 -12.30 2.55
C PRO A 224 -19.55 -12.41 3.98
N VAL A 225 -19.15 -11.28 4.57
CA VAL A 225 -18.67 -11.14 5.95
C VAL A 225 -19.49 -10.08 6.68
N GLY A 226 -19.51 -10.14 8.01
CA GLY A 226 -20.22 -9.16 8.83
C GLY A 226 -19.67 -7.75 8.67
N ASP A 227 -20.52 -6.75 8.91
CA ASP A 227 -20.16 -5.34 8.71
C ASP A 227 -19.06 -4.89 9.68
N ASP A 228 -18.98 -5.46 10.85
CA ASP A 228 -17.88 -5.29 11.79
C ASP A 228 -16.52 -5.64 11.16
N LYS A 229 -16.44 -6.72 10.39
CA LYS A 229 -15.21 -7.13 9.69
C LYS A 229 -14.91 -6.24 8.49
N LYS A 230 -15.94 -5.79 7.77
CA LYS A 230 -15.79 -4.82 6.68
C LYS A 230 -15.21 -3.51 7.20
N GLU A 231 -15.68 -3.02 8.33
CA GLU A 231 -15.17 -1.80 8.96
C GLU A 231 -13.68 -1.89 9.32
N TRP A 232 -13.23 -3.07 9.77
CA TRP A 232 -11.79 -3.31 9.97
C TRP A 232 -11.01 -3.22 8.67
N ILE A 233 -11.48 -3.88 7.61
CA ILE A 233 -10.84 -3.86 6.28
C ILE A 233 -10.83 -2.45 5.69
N LEU A 234 -11.96 -1.72 5.82
CA LEU A 234 -12.16 -0.42 5.19
C LEU A 234 -11.38 0.72 5.88
N SER A 235 -11.08 0.61 7.17
CA SER A 235 -10.39 1.70 7.88
C SER A 235 -9.57 1.28 9.10
N LYS A 236 -10.12 0.48 10.02
CA LYS A 236 -9.53 0.26 11.35
C LYS A 236 -8.14 -0.37 11.29
N ASN A 237 -7.91 -1.30 10.37
CA ASN A 237 -6.60 -1.93 10.21
C ASN A 237 -5.53 -0.90 9.83
N LEU A 238 -5.81 -0.05 8.84
CA LEU A 238 -4.87 0.99 8.43
C LEU A 238 -4.64 1.99 9.56
N LYS A 239 -5.72 2.49 10.20
CA LYS A 239 -5.60 3.42 11.34
C LYS A 239 -4.69 2.88 12.44
N LYS A 240 -4.86 1.61 12.80
CA LYS A 240 -4.01 0.92 13.78
C LYS A 240 -2.55 0.86 13.34
N LEU A 241 -2.31 0.54 12.06
CA LEU A 241 -0.96 0.43 11.50
C LEU A 241 -0.19 1.74 11.55
N ILE A 242 -0.82 2.84 11.12
CA ILE A 242 -0.20 4.16 11.01
C ILE A 242 -0.44 5.05 12.22
N ARG A 243 -1.11 4.54 13.25
CA ARG A 243 -1.47 5.28 14.48
C ARG A 243 -2.28 6.56 14.20
N LEU A 244 -3.15 6.50 13.20
CA LEU A 244 -4.05 7.59 12.86
C LEU A 244 -5.17 7.66 13.90
N LYS A 245 -5.43 8.85 14.41
CA LYS A 245 -6.51 9.11 15.37
C LYS A 245 -7.87 9.24 14.69
#